data_8d406bdb558ecbbe3f5fa39a3d67467a
#
_entry.id   8d406bdb558ecbbe3f5fa39a3d67467a
#
_cell.length_a   1.000
_cell.length_b   1.000
_cell.length_c   1.000
_cell.angle_alpha   90.00
_cell.angle_beta   90.00
_cell.angle_gamma   90.00
#
_symmetry.space_group_name_H-M   'P 1'
#
loop_
_entity.id
_entity.type
_entity.pdbx_description
1 polymer ?
#
loop_
_entity_poly.entity_id
_entity_poly.type
_entity_poly.pdbx_seq_one_letter_code
_entity_poly.pdbx_strand_id
1 'polypeptide(L)'
;MRLFTLFLLATLVTISVLPTGVMADPPLIRKNAADLTSTEWTLFKDAWSHVSSAGLLGNFIDLHSEVRSQNGYLDPRAQRFLPWHRVFLAQFEKELHDYNGTTIPYWDWNEYDEGDLVGNPLVEHSADPDWGIWNFTPDVLTSSGSVMQVARHVGGSGGSIPTSEEYDFVDQRPVYWDGNMSNSFATRLQNMSDNVHAYVGGNMGGISTAPSDPVYWMHRAFVDKTWFDWEESDLNHSFNFSNESIVFLSLIIVILFMHL
;
A
#
# COMPACT_ATOMS: atom_id res chain seq x y z
N MET A 1 -34.93 -52.26 19.80
CA MET A 1 -34.71 -51.48 18.57
C MET A 1 -35.40 -50.15 18.72
N ARG A 2 -34.69 -49.09 19.05
CA ARG A 2 -35.23 -47.73 19.14
C ARG A 2 -34.65 -46.91 18.01
N LEU A 3 -35.52 -46.46 17.08
CA LEU A 3 -35.16 -45.53 16.01
C LEU A 3 -34.91 -44.15 16.60
N PHE A 4 -33.73 -43.60 16.40
CA PHE A 4 -33.44 -42.20 16.65
C PHE A 4 -33.71 -41.41 15.35
N THR A 5 -34.75 -40.60 15.38
CA THR A 5 -35.10 -39.66 14.31
C THR A 5 -34.28 -38.39 14.52
N LEU A 6 -33.34 -38.12 13.61
CA LEU A 6 -32.55 -36.89 13.61
C LEU A 6 -33.42 -35.75 13.02
N PHE A 7 -33.79 -34.78 13.84
CA PHE A 7 -34.39 -33.53 13.35
C PHE A 7 -33.28 -32.60 12.87
N LEU A 8 -33.22 -32.38 11.58
CA LEU A 8 -32.38 -31.37 10.98
C LEU A 8 -33.10 -30.02 11.12
N LEU A 9 -32.60 -29.16 12.04
CA LEU A 9 -33.09 -27.79 12.18
C LEU A 9 -32.44 -26.94 11.11
N ALA A 10 -33.14 -26.65 10.03
CA ALA A 10 -32.75 -25.67 9.02
C ALA A 10 -33.03 -24.29 9.60
N THR A 11 -31.99 -23.58 10.04
CA THR A 11 -32.08 -22.17 10.39
C THR A 11 -32.18 -21.36 9.10
N LEU A 12 -33.35 -20.83 8.86
CA LEU A 12 -33.64 -19.88 7.79
C LEU A 12 -32.95 -18.54 8.17
N VAL A 13 -31.84 -18.23 7.55
CA VAL A 13 -31.24 -16.91 7.67
C VAL A 13 -32.09 -15.96 6.81
N THR A 14 -32.93 -15.19 7.44
CA THR A 14 -33.63 -14.07 6.78
C THR A 14 -32.62 -12.95 6.56
N ILE A 15 -32.18 -12.79 5.32
CA ILE A 15 -31.42 -11.59 4.91
C ILE A 15 -32.42 -10.43 4.98
N SER A 16 -32.30 -9.62 6.02
CA SER A 16 -33.01 -8.35 6.11
C SER A 16 -32.43 -7.42 5.03
N VAL A 17 -33.19 -7.14 4.00
CA VAL A 17 -32.87 -6.09 3.04
C VAL A 17 -32.90 -4.78 3.81
N LEU A 18 -31.75 -4.18 4.02
CA LEU A 18 -31.62 -2.84 4.61
C LEU A 18 -32.31 -1.83 3.69
N PRO A 19 -32.94 -0.80 4.27
CA PRO A 19 -33.66 0.19 3.46
C PRO A 19 -32.70 0.88 2.49
N THR A 20 -33.11 0.94 1.25
CA THR A 20 -32.49 1.71 0.17
C THR A 20 -32.42 3.17 0.57
N GLY A 21 -31.22 3.69 0.83
CA GLY A 21 -31.06 5.12 1.12
C GLY A 21 -29.70 5.52 1.67
N VAL A 22 -28.79 4.59 1.91
CA VAL A 22 -27.39 4.96 2.19
C VAL A 22 -26.78 5.34 0.85
N MET A 23 -26.68 6.64 0.59
CA MET A 23 -25.79 7.13 -0.46
C MET A 23 -24.40 6.65 -0.10
N ALA A 24 -23.83 5.76 -0.90
CA ALA A 24 -22.44 5.41 -0.74
C ALA A 24 -21.61 6.70 -0.84
N ASP A 25 -20.68 6.89 0.07
CA ASP A 25 -19.72 7.98 -0.06
C ASP A 25 -19.08 7.91 -1.45
N PRO A 26 -18.79 9.06 -2.07
CA PRO A 26 -18.12 9.05 -3.37
C PRO A 26 -16.79 8.29 -3.23
N PRO A 27 -16.37 7.54 -4.26
CA PRO A 27 -15.13 6.80 -4.21
C PRO A 27 -13.96 7.75 -3.94
N LEU A 28 -13.06 7.35 -3.07
CA LEU A 28 -11.82 8.08 -2.81
C LEU A 28 -10.91 7.99 -4.03
N ILE A 29 -10.48 9.14 -4.53
CA ILE A 29 -9.61 9.21 -5.73
C ILE A 29 -8.23 9.64 -5.29
N ARG A 30 -7.23 8.78 -5.49
CA ARG A 30 -5.83 9.10 -5.31
C ARG A 30 -5.33 9.89 -6.50
N LYS A 31 -4.64 11.00 -6.24
CA LYS A 31 -4.01 11.83 -7.28
C LYS A 31 -2.52 11.51 -7.42
N ASN A 32 -1.98 11.80 -8.62
CA ASN A 32 -0.53 11.87 -8.75
C ASN A 32 0.02 12.97 -7.83
N ALA A 33 1.07 12.66 -7.12
CA ALA A 33 1.73 13.59 -6.21
C ALA A 33 2.25 14.85 -6.94
N ALA A 34 2.64 14.72 -8.19
CA ALA A 34 3.06 15.84 -9.04
C ALA A 34 1.92 16.83 -9.35
N ASP A 35 0.67 16.37 -9.32
CA ASP A 35 -0.52 17.17 -9.63
C ASP A 35 -1.15 17.80 -8.38
N LEU A 36 -0.57 17.58 -7.21
CA LEU A 36 -1.09 18.17 -5.98
C LEU A 36 -0.79 19.66 -5.91
N THR A 37 -1.81 20.43 -5.55
CA THR A 37 -1.65 21.84 -5.15
C THR A 37 -0.97 21.93 -3.78
N SER A 38 -0.39 23.09 -3.46
CA SER A 38 0.18 23.34 -2.12
C SER A 38 -0.83 23.08 -1.00
N THR A 39 -2.11 23.40 -1.23
CA THR A 39 -3.17 23.13 -0.24
C THR A 39 -3.37 21.63 -0.03
N GLU A 40 -3.39 20.81 -1.09
CA GLU A 40 -3.53 19.37 -0.99
C GLU A 40 -2.31 18.73 -0.33
N TRP A 41 -1.10 19.23 -0.62
CA TRP A 41 0.11 18.83 0.09
C TRP A 41 0.02 19.13 1.59
N THR A 42 -0.47 20.32 1.95
CA THR A 42 -0.65 20.72 3.35
C THR A 42 -1.65 19.81 4.05
N LEU A 43 -2.80 19.50 3.42
CA LEU A 43 -3.80 18.59 3.97
C LEU A 43 -3.24 17.18 4.17
N PHE A 44 -2.47 16.67 3.22
CA PHE A 44 -1.85 15.35 3.34
C PHE A 44 -0.82 15.30 4.49
N LYS A 45 0.08 16.29 4.56
CA LYS A 45 1.08 16.39 5.63
C LYS A 45 0.44 16.53 7.01
N ASP A 46 -0.65 17.31 7.11
CA ASP A 46 -1.38 17.53 8.35
C ASP A 46 -2.06 16.23 8.82
N ALA A 47 -2.79 15.55 7.94
CA ALA A 47 -3.42 14.26 8.25
C ALA A 47 -2.38 13.20 8.64
N TRP A 48 -1.28 13.12 7.91
CA TRP A 48 -0.20 12.20 8.22
C TRP A 48 0.41 12.49 9.62
N SER A 49 0.65 13.78 9.93
CA SER A 49 1.17 14.21 11.23
C SER A 49 0.19 13.88 12.35
N HIS A 50 -1.11 14.03 12.12
CA HIS A 50 -2.14 13.65 13.08
C HIS A 50 -2.09 12.14 13.37
N VAL A 51 -2.11 11.29 12.36
CA VAL A 51 -2.06 9.82 12.51
C VAL A 51 -0.77 9.40 13.22
N SER A 52 0.35 10.05 12.90
CA SER A 52 1.64 9.80 13.54
C SER A 52 1.63 10.20 15.02
N SER A 53 1.22 11.42 15.35
CA SER A 53 1.23 11.94 16.72
C SER A 53 0.19 11.27 17.63
N ALA A 54 -0.90 10.76 17.06
CA ALA A 54 -1.89 9.97 17.77
C ALA A 54 -1.39 8.54 18.12
N GLY A 55 -0.21 8.14 17.63
CA GLY A 55 0.35 6.80 17.82
C GLY A 55 -0.25 5.72 16.91
N LEU A 56 -1.22 6.07 16.06
CA LEU A 56 -1.86 5.13 15.14
C LEU A 56 -0.86 4.59 14.12
N LEU A 57 0.03 5.43 13.61
CA LEU A 57 1.06 5.01 12.66
C LEU A 57 1.98 3.93 13.25
N GLY A 58 2.25 3.97 14.57
CA GLY A 58 3.02 2.93 15.25
C GLY A 58 2.41 1.53 15.09
N ASN A 59 1.08 1.43 15.14
CA ASN A 59 0.39 0.15 14.94
C ASN A 59 0.56 -0.37 13.51
N PHE A 60 0.53 0.52 12.50
CA PHE A 60 0.80 0.13 11.10
C PHE A 60 2.24 -0.35 10.91
N ILE A 61 3.22 0.31 11.54
CA ILE A 61 4.62 -0.09 11.49
C ILE A 61 4.80 -1.49 12.08
N ASP A 62 4.23 -1.74 13.25
CA ASP A 62 4.31 -3.03 13.93
C ASP A 62 3.64 -4.13 13.13
N LEU A 63 2.42 -3.89 12.63
CA LEU A 63 1.70 -4.84 11.80
C LEU A 63 2.50 -5.21 10.55
N HIS A 64 3.08 -4.23 9.85
CA HIS A 64 3.91 -4.48 8.68
C HIS A 64 5.15 -5.31 9.03
N SER A 65 5.81 -4.99 10.15
CA SER A 65 6.97 -5.72 10.65
C SER A 65 6.63 -7.15 11.06
N GLU A 66 5.53 -7.34 11.78
CA GLU A 66 5.05 -8.64 12.23
C GLU A 66 4.73 -9.56 11.06
N VAL A 67 3.90 -9.09 10.14
CA VAL A 67 3.49 -9.87 8.97
C VAL A 67 4.70 -10.28 8.13
N ARG A 68 5.73 -9.44 8.05
CA ARG A 68 6.98 -9.76 7.36
C ARG A 68 7.87 -10.75 8.11
N SER A 69 7.87 -10.71 9.43
CA SER A 69 8.69 -11.58 10.27
C SER A 69 8.15 -13.00 10.39
N GLN A 70 6.85 -13.19 10.19
CA GLN A 70 6.20 -14.50 10.24
C GLN A 70 6.55 -15.29 8.97
N ASN A 71 7.66 -16.04 9.05
CA ASN A 71 8.23 -16.86 7.99
C ASN A 71 7.18 -17.55 7.11
N GLY A 72 7.09 -17.16 5.84
CA GLY A 72 6.24 -17.77 4.84
C GLY A 72 4.82 -17.18 4.72
N TYR A 73 4.38 -16.33 5.62
CA TYR A 73 3.07 -15.69 5.51
C TYR A 73 3.03 -14.57 4.49
N LEU A 74 4.13 -13.88 4.35
CA LEU A 74 4.42 -13.03 3.22
C LEU A 74 5.72 -13.54 2.60
N ASP A 75 5.74 -14.76 2.12
CA ASP A 75 6.72 -15.02 1.09
C ASP A 75 6.49 -13.91 0.07
N PRO A 76 7.41 -12.96 0.01
CA PRO A 76 7.18 -11.72 -0.68
C PRO A 76 6.96 -11.93 -2.17
N ARG A 77 7.52 -12.94 -2.68
CA ARG A 77 7.41 -13.29 -4.09
C ARG A 77 6.16 -14.08 -4.32
N ALA A 78 5.24 -13.92 -3.37
CA ALA A 78 4.01 -14.62 -3.39
C ALA A 78 2.90 -13.76 -3.94
N GLN A 79 1.90 -14.47 -4.31
CA GLN A 79 0.58 -14.06 -4.68
C GLN A 79 -0.05 -13.02 -3.75
N ARG A 80 0.48 -12.90 -2.52
CA ARG A 80 -0.13 -12.13 -1.41
C ARG A 80 0.37 -10.71 -1.30
N PHE A 81 1.51 -10.38 -1.91
CA PHE A 81 2.15 -9.08 -1.77
C PHE A 81 1.22 -7.93 -2.15
N LEU A 82 0.68 -7.93 -3.36
CA LEU A 82 -0.18 -6.86 -3.84
C LEU A 82 -1.52 -6.80 -3.10
N PRO A 83 -2.28 -7.91 -2.96
CA PRO A 83 -3.56 -7.86 -2.25
C PRO A 83 -3.44 -7.43 -0.80
N TRP A 84 -2.38 -7.87 -0.10
CA TRP A 84 -2.17 -7.47 1.28
C TRP A 84 -1.91 -5.96 1.40
N HIS A 85 -1.02 -5.42 0.55
CA HIS A 85 -0.71 -4.00 0.57
C HIS A 85 -1.90 -3.12 0.14
N ARG A 86 -2.76 -3.59 -0.76
CA ARG A 86 -4.01 -2.89 -1.12
C ARG A 86 -4.91 -2.69 0.10
N VAL A 87 -5.13 -3.75 0.90
CA VAL A 87 -5.92 -3.65 2.13
C VAL A 87 -5.22 -2.78 3.17
N PHE A 88 -3.91 -2.92 3.33
CA PHE A 88 -3.10 -2.14 4.25
C PHE A 88 -3.15 -0.63 3.93
N LEU A 89 -3.04 -0.28 2.65
CA LEU A 89 -3.22 1.10 2.16
C LEU A 89 -4.62 1.63 2.46
N ALA A 90 -5.66 0.85 2.18
CA ALA A 90 -7.04 1.27 2.39
C ALA A 90 -7.33 1.58 3.86
N GLN A 91 -6.75 0.83 4.80
CA GLN A 91 -6.89 1.10 6.23
C GLN A 91 -6.19 2.40 6.63
N PHE A 92 -4.96 2.63 6.18
CA PHE A 92 -4.26 3.88 6.46
C PHE A 92 -4.94 5.08 5.81
N GLU A 93 -5.39 4.95 4.58
CA GLU A 93 -6.14 5.99 3.87
C GLU A 93 -7.43 6.37 4.59
N LYS A 94 -8.10 5.41 5.20
CA LYS A 94 -9.27 5.66 6.05
C LYS A 94 -8.93 6.58 7.23
N GLU A 95 -7.81 6.36 7.91
CA GLU A 95 -7.37 7.23 9.01
C GLU A 95 -7.11 8.68 8.54
N LEU A 96 -6.48 8.84 7.38
CA LEU A 96 -6.27 10.17 6.79
C LEU A 96 -7.59 10.83 6.42
N HIS A 97 -8.48 10.08 5.79
CA HIS A 97 -9.77 10.58 5.32
C HIS A 97 -10.70 10.98 6.47
N ASP A 98 -10.76 10.17 7.52
CA ASP A 98 -11.57 10.44 8.70
C ASP A 98 -11.12 11.72 9.41
N TYR A 99 -9.84 12.07 9.33
CA TYR A 99 -9.31 13.28 9.94
C TYR A 99 -9.66 14.57 9.16
N ASN A 100 -9.37 14.63 7.86
CA ASN A 100 -9.56 15.86 7.09
C ASN A 100 -10.02 15.66 5.64
N GLY A 101 -10.45 14.46 5.26
CA GLY A 101 -10.96 14.15 3.94
C GLY A 101 -9.90 13.90 2.87
N THR A 102 -8.62 13.85 3.23
CA THR A 102 -7.54 13.60 2.26
C THR A 102 -7.37 12.12 1.94
N THR A 103 -6.73 11.83 0.81
CA THR A 103 -6.35 10.48 0.37
C THR A 103 -4.83 10.36 0.29
N ILE A 104 -4.32 9.15 0.12
CA ILE A 104 -2.90 8.95 -0.14
C ILE A 104 -2.61 9.37 -1.58
N PRO A 105 -1.77 10.37 -1.85
CA PRO A 105 -1.31 10.62 -3.22
C PRO A 105 -0.39 9.49 -3.67
N TYR A 106 -0.38 9.17 -4.97
CA TYR A 106 0.60 8.21 -5.48
C TYR A 106 1.81 8.94 -6.09
N TRP A 107 2.99 8.39 -5.85
CA TRP A 107 4.21 8.84 -6.50
C TRP A 107 4.46 7.98 -7.72
N ASP A 108 4.18 8.54 -8.91
CA ASP A 108 4.48 7.89 -10.18
C ASP A 108 5.97 8.03 -10.49
N TRP A 109 6.75 7.08 -10.00
CA TRP A 109 8.19 7.10 -10.25
C TRP A 109 8.55 6.69 -11.68
N ASN A 110 7.61 6.19 -12.48
CA ASN A 110 7.84 5.90 -13.89
C ASN A 110 7.87 7.16 -14.77
N GLU A 111 7.36 8.29 -14.28
CA GLU A 111 7.41 9.58 -14.98
C GLU A 111 8.75 10.31 -14.81
N TYR A 112 9.66 9.81 -13.97
CA TYR A 112 10.90 10.51 -13.64
C TYR A 112 12.11 9.65 -13.96
N ASP A 113 13.00 10.18 -14.79
CA ASP A 113 14.34 9.63 -14.97
C ASP A 113 15.20 9.85 -13.71
N GLU A 114 16.17 8.98 -13.50
CA GLU A 114 17.14 9.12 -12.41
C GLU A 114 17.87 10.46 -12.54
N GLY A 115 17.64 11.36 -11.59
CA GLY A 115 18.19 12.72 -11.59
C GLY A 115 17.25 13.79 -12.15
N ASP A 116 16.08 13.42 -12.66
CA ASP A 116 15.04 14.41 -12.97
C ASP A 116 14.42 14.90 -11.67
N LEU A 117 14.57 16.20 -11.46
CA LEU A 117 14.21 16.84 -10.21
C LEU A 117 12.90 17.61 -10.33
N VAL A 118 12.51 17.97 -11.55
CA VAL A 118 11.34 18.82 -11.80
C VAL A 118 10.07 18.00 -11.64
N GLY A 119 9.24 18.40 -10.68
CA GLY A 119 7.98 17.70 -10.40
C GLY A 119 8.12 16.42 -9.55
N ASN A 120 9.34 15.94 -9.30
CA ASN A 120 9.54 14.78 -8.46
C ASN A 120 9.26 15.11 -6.99
N PRO A 121 8.25 14.50 -6.35
CA PRO A 121 7.87 14.81 -4.96
C PRO A 121 8.93 14.45 -3.92
N LEU A 122 9.94 13.67 -4.30
CA LEU A 122 11.09 13.39 -3.42
C LEU A 122 12.11 14.52 -3.38
N VAL A 123 12.09 15.39 -4.39
CA VAL A 123 13.07 16.47 -4.46
C VAL A 123 12.31 17.78 -4.53
N GLU A 124 12.62 18.68 -3.62
CA GLU A 124 12.00 19.99 -3.60
C GLU A 124 12.55 20.86 -4.72
N HIS A 125 11.67 21.30 -5.61
CA HIS A 125 12.04 22.21 -6.70
C HIS A 125 11.18 23.44 -6.77
N SER A 126 10.16 23.52 -5.97
CA SER A 126 9.30 24.67 -5.91
C SER A 126 9.90 25.71 -4.95
N ALA A 127 9.76 26.98 -5.29
CA ALA A 127 9.99 28.06 -4.33
C ALA A 127 8.96 28.05 -3.17
N ASP A 128 7.97 27.15 -3.27
CA ASP A 128 6.94 26.93 -2.27
C ASP A 128 7.43 25.86 -1.27
N PRO A 129 7.73 26.22 -0.02
CA PRO A 129 8.22 25.29 0.99
C PRO A 129 7.18 24.25 1.39
N ASP A 130 5.90 24.47 1.06
CA ASP A 130 4.80 23.57 1.38
C ASP A 130 4.61 22.50 0.30
N TRP A 131 5.21 22.68 -0.87
CA TRP A 131 5.14 21.69 -1.95
C TRP A 131 6.06 20.50 -1.71
N GLY A 132 5.60 19.31 -2.09
CA GLY A 132 6.39 18.08 -2.04
C GLY A 132 6.56 17.48 -0.65
N ILE A 133 7.32 16.39 -0.59
CA ILE A 133 7.48 15.56 0.61
C ILE A 133 8.94 15.52 1.12
N TRP A 134 9.90 16.04 0.36
CA TRP A 134 11.32 15.87 0.64
C TRP A 134 11.74 16.33 2.03
N ASN A 135 11.37 17.56 2.39
CA ASN A 135 11.69 18.16 3.68
C ASN A 135 10.72 17.74 4.80
N PHE A 136 9.70 16.95 4.46
CA PHE A 136 8.75 16.46 5.44
C PHE A 136 9.31 15.17 6.07
N THR A 137 10.02 15.33 7.18
CA THR A 137 10.62 14.26 7.99
C THR A 137 10.11 14.33 9.43
N PRO A 138 8.80 14.08 9.62
CA PRO A 138 8.20 14.24 10.94
C PRO A 138 8.68 13.18 11.93
N ASP A 139 8.58 13.52 13.20
CA ASP A 139 8.73 12.54 14.26
C ASP A 139 7.55 11.55 14.26
N VAL A 140 7.85 10.28 14.41
CA VAL A 140 6.86 9.20 14.46
C VAL A 140 6.79 8.63 15.86
N LEU A 141 5.62 8.68 16.47
CA LEU A 141 5.37 7.99 17.73
C LEU A 141 5.14 6.50 17.45
N THR A 142 6.03 5.67 17.97
CA THR A 142 5.92 4.21 17.86
C THR A 142 4.89 3.68 18.87
N SER A 143 4.41 2.47 18.67
CA SER A 143 3.50 1.78 19.61
C SER A 143 4.10 1.59 21.01
N SER A 144 5.44 1.51 21.11
CA SER A 144 6.16 1.47 22.39
C SER A 144 6.26 2.81 23.10
N GLY A 145 5.75 3.91 22.49
CA GLY A 145 5.86 5.27 23.00
C GLY A 145 7.22 5.94 22.76
N SER A 146 8.10 5.33 21.97
CA SER A 146 9.37 5.93 21.55
C SER A 146 9.15 6.82 20.32
N VAL A 147 10.05 7.78 20.10
CA VAL A 147 10.05 8.61 18.91
C VAL A 147 11.05 8.07 17.90
N MET A 148 10.61 7.87 16.67
CA MET A 148 11.44 7.51 15.52
C MET A 148 11.49 8.70 14.57
N GLN A 149 12.67 9.09 14.13
CA GLN A 149 12.86 10.13 13.14
C GLN A 149 12.91 9.54 11.74
N VAL A 150 12.25 10.18 10.78
CA VAL A 150 12.33 9.80 9.37
C VAL A 150 13.63 10.29 8.78
N ALA A 151 14.37 9.38 8.14
CA ALA A 151 15.60 9.68 7.43
C ALA A 151 15.60 9.00 6.06
N ARG A 152 16.11 9.68 5.04
CA ARG A 152 16.26 9.18 3.67
C ARG A 152 17.71 9.29 3.22
N HIS A 153 18.17 8.34 2.40
CA HIS A 153 19.53 8.31 1.84
C HIS A 153 19.45 8.00 0.35
N VAL A 154 18.80 8.88 -0.40
CA VAL A 154 18.49 8.66 -1.82
C VAL A 154 19.72 8.38 -2.65
N GLY A 155 19.68 7.30 -3.44
CA GLY A 155 20.80 6.79 -4.22
C GLY A 155 21.93 6.14 -3.42
N GLY A 156 21.89 6.19 -2.08
CA GLY A 156 23.00 5.73 -1.23
C GLY A 156 23.02 4.21 -0.97
N SER A 157 21.93 3.50 -1.23
CA SER A 157 21.77 2.08 -0.88
C SER A 157 21.79 1.11 -2.08
N GLY A 158 22.14 1.61 -3.27
CA GLY A 158 22.34 0.79 -4.47
C GLY A 158 21.06 0.37 -5.19
N GLY A 159 19.90 0.92 -4.86
CA GLY A 159 18.68 0.81 -5.64
C GLY A 159 18.64 1.81 -6.79
N SER A 160 17.64 1.68 -7.65
CA SER A 160 17.37 2.59 -8.77
C SER A 160 15.88 2.85 -8.92
N ILE A 161 15.53 3.97 -9.54
CA ILE A 161 14.21 4.14 -10.10
C ILE A 161 14.10 3.21 -11.31
N PRO A 162 13.03 2.41 -11.43
CA PRO A 162 12.81 1.59 -12.62
C PRO A 162 12.68 2.45 -13.87
N THR A 163 13.22 1.98 -14.99
CA THR A 163 13.07 2.64 -16.29
C THR A 163 11.68 2.37 -16.89
N SER A 164 11.25 3.22 -17.82
CA SER A 164 10.01 3.00 -18.57
C SER A 164 9.99 1.65 -19.30
N GLU A 165 11.14 1.18 -19.79
CA GLU A 165 11.28 -0.13 -20.44
C GLU A 165 11.05 -1.28 -19.45
N GLU A 166 11.55 -1.16 -18.22
CA GLU A 166 11.32 -2.15 -17.16
C GLU A 166 9.85 -2.16 -16.74
N TYR A 167 9.22 -0.99 -16.64
CA TYR A 167 7.80 -0.86 -16.37
C TYR A 167 6.95 -1.53 -17.45
N ASP A 168 7.16 -1.20 -18.71
CA ASP A 168 6.46 -1.80 -19.85
C ASP A 168 6.64 -3.32 -19.90
N PHE A 169 7.84 -3.80 -19.54
CA PHE A 169 8.12 -5.22 -19.46
C PHE A 169 7.29 -5.91 -18.38
N VAL A 170 7.03 -5.27 -17.27
CA VAL A 170 6.18 -5.79 -16.19
C VAL A 170 4.71 -5.76 -16.61
N ASP A 171 4.26 -4.65 -17.15
CA ASP A 171 2.87 -4.44 -17.55
C ASP A 171 2.39 -5.46 -18.60
N GLN A 172 3.27 -5.86 -19.52
CA GLN A 172 2.99 -6.86 -20.55
C GLN A 172 2.90 -8.30 -20.02
N ARG A 173 3.04 -8.57 -18.72
CA ARG A 173 2.92 -9.95 -18.20
C ARG A 173 1.47 -10.38 -18.10
N PRO A 174 1.04 -11.45 -18.82
CA PRO A 174 -0.37 -11.83 -18.85
C PRO A 174 -0.82 -12.64 -17.63
N VAL A 175 0.13 -13.08 -16.79
CA VAL A 175 -0.13 -13.96 -15.65
C VAL A 175 0.25 -13.27 -14.36
N TYR A 176 -0.72 -13.15 -13.45
CA TYR A 176 -0.47 -12.59 -12.13
C TYR A 176 0.60 -13.39 -11.37
N TRP A 177 0.43 -14.72 -11.31
CA TRP A 177 1.34 -15.65 -10.66
C TRP A 177 1.33 -17.01 -11.37
N ASP A 178 2.50 -17.52 -11.75
CA ASP A 178 2.67 -18.78 -12.50
C ASP A 178 3.48 -19.84 -11.75
N GLY A 179 3.78 -19.62 -10.47
CA GLY A 179 4.69 -20.47 -9.71
C GLY A 179 6.17 -20.26 -10.05
N ASN A 180 6.45 -19.46 -11.07
CA ASN A 180 7.81 -19.09 -11.47
C ASN A 180 8.12 -17.67 -11.02
N MET A 181 9.01 -17.57 -10.03
CA MET A 181 9.40 -16.27 -9.44
C MET A 181 10.06 -15.30 -10.42
N SER A 182 10.37 -15.71 -11.63
CA SER A 182 11.08 -14.84 -12.58
C SER A 182 10.19 -14.20 -13.64
N ASN A 183 8.93 -14.61 -13.80
CA ASN A 183 8.14 -14.21 -14.96
C ASN A 183 6.70 -13.73 -14.67
N SER A 184 6.21 -13.83 -13.47
CA SER A 184 4.87 -13.36 -13.13
C SER A 184 4.83 -11.85 -12.90
N PHE A 185 3.67 -11.23 -13.18
CA PHE A 185 3.41 -9.82 -12.94
C PHE A 185 3.72 -9.42 -11.49
N ALA A 186 3.13 -10.12 -10.52
CA ALA A 186 3.27 -9.81 -9.11
C ALA A 186 4.73 -9.83 -8.64
N THR A 187 5.52 -10.83 -9.06
CA THR A 187 6.93 -10.91 -8.67
C THR A 187 7.76 -9.79 -9.30
N ARG A 188 7.50 -9.47 -10.55
CA ARG A 188 8.23 -8.41 -11.25
C ARG A 188 7.94 -7.04 -10.64
N LEU A 189 6.66 -6.74 -10.42
CA LEU A 189 6.26 -5.49 -9.79
C LEU A 189 6.83 -5.37 -8.36
N GLN A 190 6.85 -6.47 -7.61
CA GLN A 190 7.50 -6.47 -6.30
C GLN A 190 8.99 -6.17 -6.38
N ASN A 191 9.73 -6.79 -7.30
CA ASN A 191 11.16 -6.54 -7.45
C ASN A 191 11.44 -5.07 -7.82
N MET A 192 10.63 -4.47 -8.69
CA MET A 192 10.69 -3.05 -9.00
C MET A 192 10.46 -2.21 -7.74
N SER A 193 9.43 -2.53 -6.99
CA SER A 193 9.13 -1.88 -5.71
C SER A 193 10.30 -1.97 -4.72
N ASP A 194 10.95 -3.13 -4.61
CA ASP A 194 12.11 -3.33 -3.73
C ASP A 194 13.31 -2.45 -4.15
N ASN A 195 13.51 -2.25 -5.47
CA ASN A 195 14.54 -1.33 -5.98
C ASN A 195 14.26 0.12 -5.58
N VAL A 196 13.01 0.57 -5.65
CA VAL A 196 12.63 1.92 -5.22
C VAL A 196 12.83 2.09 -3.71
N HIS A 197 12.52 1.08 -2.89
CA HIS A 197 12.81 1.10 -1.46
C HIS A 197 14.31 1.29 -1.18
N ALA A 198 15.16 0.54 -1.87
CA ALA A 198 16.61 0.66 -1.75
C ALA A 198 17.12 2.03 -2.27
N TYR A 199 16.52 2.56 -3.33
CA TYR A 199 16.86 3.89 -3.87
C TYR A 199 16.58 5.02 -2.88
N VAL A 200 15.40 5.03 -2.25
CA VAL A 200 15.06 6.04 -1.23
C VAL A 200 15.91 5.86 0.02
N GLY A 201 16.20 4.62 0.40
CA GLY A 201 17.07 4.31 1.53
C GLY A 201 16.52 4.77 2.88
N GLY A 202 17.40 4.88 3.88
CA GLY A 202 17.01 5.29 5.22
C GLY A 202 15.91 4.41 5.82
N ASN A 203 14.88 5.02 6.41
CA ASN A 203 13.75 4.26 6.97
C ASN A 203 13.03 3.44 5.89
N MET A 204 12.89 3.98 4.69
CA MET A 204 12.27 3.33 3.55
C MET A 204 13.02 2.04 3.13
N GLY A 205 14.35 1.99 3.31
CA GLY A 205 15.18 0.81 3.03
C GLY A 205 15.05 -0.32 4.04
N GLY A 206 14.44 -0.06 5.21
CA GLY A 206 14.24 -1.04 6.27
C GLY A 206 12.80 -1.57 6.31
N ILE A 207 12.63 -2.90 6.27
CA ILE A 207 11.30 -3.51 6.26
C ILE A 207 10.48 -3.12 7.49
N SER A 208 11.10 -3.12 8.66
CA SER A 208 10.44 -2.79 9.93
C SER A 208 10.23 -1.29 10.15
N THR A 209 10.82 -0.45 9.31
CA THR A 209 10.76 1.00 9.45
C THR A 209 10.12 1.71 8.26
N ALA A 210 10.00 1.05 7.13
CA ALA A 210 9.51 1.68 5.90
C ALA A 210 8.18 2.43 6.06
N PRO A 211 7.14 1.90 6.74
CA PRO A 211 5.88 2.62 6.91
C PRO A 211 5.98 3.89 7.75
N SER A 212 7.11 4.12 8.46
CA SER A 212 7.33 5.38 9.17
C SER A 212 7.60 6.56 8.23
N ASP A 213 8.02 6.29 7.00
CA ASP A 213 8.26 7.33 6.01
C ASP A 213 6.99 7.60 5.19
N PRO A 214 6.50 8.85 5.09
CA PRO A 214 5.34 9.18 4.26
C PRO A 214 5.52 8.79 2.78
N VAL A 215 6.75 8.76 2.26
CA VAL A 215 7.07 8.30 0.90
C VAL A 215 6.70 6.82 0.70
N TYR A 216 6.78 6.00 1.73
CA TYR A 216 6.36 4.60 1.66
C TYR A 216 4.91 4.46 1.17
N TRP A 217 4.00 5.25 1.75
CA TRP A 217 2.58 5.19 1.42
C TRP A 217 2.32 5.66 -0.01
N MET A 218 2.98 6.72 -0.44
CA MET A 218 2.87 7.24 -1.80
C MET A 218 3.44 6.26 -2.83
N HIS A 219 4.57 5.64 -2.53
CA HIS A 219 5.16 4.58 -3.35
C HIS A 219 4.25 3.36 -3.44
N ARG A 220 3.71 2.88 -2.31
CA ARG A 220 2.78 1.74 -2.31
C ARG A 220 1.47 2.04 -3.02
N ALA A 221 0.99 3.28 -2.94
CA ALA A 221 -0.19 3.72 -3.69
C ALA A 221 0.06 3.65 -5.22
N PHE A 222 1.28 3.96 -5.69
CA PHE A 222 1.62 3.77 -7.09
C PHE A 222 1.74 2.29 -7.48
N VAL A 223 2.34 1.46 -6.67
CA VAL A 223 2.38 0.00 -6.89
C VAL A 223 0.96 -0.58 -7.00
N ASP A 224 0.04 -0.13 -6.14
CA ASP A 224 -1.37 -0.54 -6.18
C ASP A 224 -2.10 -0.02 -7.43
N LYS A 225 -1.81 1.23 -7.84
CA LYS A 225 -2.31 1.79 -9.10
C LYS A 225 -1.82 0.98 -10.31
N THR A 226 -0.53 0.66 -10.37
CA THR A 226 0.04 -0.17 -11.44
C THR A 226 -0.66 -1.53 -11.54
N TRP A 227 -0.97 -2.14 -10.40
CA TRP A 227 -1.73 -3.38 -10.38
C TRP A 227 -3.18 -3.17 -10.84
N PHE A 228 -3.84 -2.11 -10.41
CA PHE A 228 -5.19 -1.76 -10.85
C PHE A 228 -5.24 -1.53 -12.38
N ASP A 229 -4.32 -0.76 -12.94
CA ASP A 229 -4.24 -0.50 -14.37
C ASP A 229 -4.02 -1.82 -15.16
N TRP A 230 -3.17 -2.71 -14.65
CA TRP A 230 -2.99 -4.04 -15.21
C TRP A 230 -4.27 -4.90 -15.15
N GLU A 231 -5.03 -4.83 -14.04
CA GLU A 231 -6.31 -5.54 -13.92
C GLU A 231 -7.36 -5.04 -14.94
N GLU A 232 -7.38 -3.73 -15.18
CA GLU A 232 -8.33 -3.09 -16.11
C GLU A 232 -7.90 -3.16 -17.57
N SER A 233 -6.63 -3.41 -17.86
CA SER A 233 -6.18 -3.59 -19.22
C SER A 233 -6.84 -4.85 -19.81
N ASP A 234 -7.54 -4.69 -20.96
CA ASP A 234 -8.38 -5.73 -21.58
C ASP A 234 -7.52 -6.87 -22.19
N LEU A 235 -6.68 -7.44 -21.39
CA LEU A 235 -5.85 -8.57 -21.76
C LEU A 235 -6.36 -9.77 -20.97
N ASN A 236 -6.34 -10.94 -21.58
CA ASN A 236 -6.72 -12.22 -20.97
C ASN A 236 -5.81 -12.56 -19.77
N HIS A 237 -5.83 -11.67 -18.76
CA HIS A 237 -5.04 -11.85 -17.56
C HIS A 237 -5.54 -13.02 -16.74
N SER A 238 -4.64 -13.86 -16.26
CA SER A 238 -4.98 -14.98 -15.41
C SER A 238 -4.51 -14.77 -13.97
N PHE A 239 -5.44 -14.95 -13.03
CA PHE A 239 -5.18 -14.90 -11.61
C PHE A 239 -5.09 -16.32 -11.05
N ASN A 240 -3.88 -16.83 -10.83
CA ASN A 240 -3.66 -18.19 -10.34
C ASN A 240 -3.34 -18.15 -8.83
N PHE A 241 -4.34 -17.80 -8.00
CA PHE A 241 -4.18 -17.89 -6.55
C PHE A 241 -4.27 -19.33 -6.07
N SER A 242 -3.33 -19.75 -5.21
CA SER A 242 -3.49 -20.99 -4.48
C SER A 242 -4.61 -20.88 -3.43
N ASN A 243 -5.25 -22.01 -3.11
CA ASN A 243 -6.28 -22.04 -2.06
C ASN A 243 -5.75 -21.53 -0.71
N GLU A 244 -4.50 -21.82 -0.37
CA GLU A 244 -3.86 -21.31 0.84
C GLU A 244 -3.72 -19.79 0.83
N SER A 245 -3.41 -19.19 -0.33
CA SER A 245 -3.33 -17.75 -0.47
C SER A 245 -4.69 -17.08 -0.30
N ILE A 246 -5.76 -17.68 -0.82
CA ILE A 246 -7.13 -17.16 -0.67
C ILE A 246 -7.55 -17.20 0.81
N VAL A 247 -7.34 -18.31 1.50
CA VAL A 247 -7.66 -18.44 2.93
C VAL A 247 -6.89 -17.43 3.76
N PHE A 248 -5.60 -17.27 3.48
CA PHE A 248 -4.74 -16.33 4.19
C PHE A 248 -5.18 -14.86 3.99
N LEU A 249 -5.47 -14.45 2.76
CA LEU A 249 -5.95 -13.10 2.47
C LEU A 249 -7.27 -12.81 3.18
N SER A 250 -8.17 -13.81 3.23
CA SER A 250 -9.42 -13.69 3.99
C SER A 250 -9.16 -13.50 5.48
N LEU A 251 -8.19 -14.22 6.05
CA LEU A 251 -7.82 -14.10 7.45
C LEU A 251 -7.18 -12.75 7.77
N ILE A 252 -6.28 -12.25 6.90
CA ILE A 252 -5.64 -10.94 7.08
C ILE A 252 -6.67 -9.82 7.01
N ILE A 253 -7.62 -9.88 6.09
CA ILE A 253 -8.70 -8.90 6.04
C ILE A 253 -9.43 -8.86 7.39
N VAL A 254 -9.76 -10.02 7.96
CA VAL A 254 -10.41 -10.09 9.28
C VAL A 254 -9.50 -9.49 10.36
N ILE A 255 -8.22 -9.80 10.38
CA ILE A 255 -7.27 -9.29 11.38
C ILE A 255 -7.15 -7.77 11.28
N LEU A 256 -7.01 -7.23 10.06
CA LEU A 256 -6.94 -5.78 9.83
C LEU A 256 -8.20 -5.05 10.30
N PHE A 257 -9.37 -5.64 10.12
CA PHE A 257 -10.63 -5.06 10.61
C PHE A 257 -10.85 -5.23 12.12
N MET A 258 -10.11 -6.09 12.79
CA MET A 258 -10.25 -6.31 14.25
C MET A 258 -9.25 -5.53 15.10
N HIS A 259 -8.14 -5.05 14.52
CA HIS A 259 -7.03 -4.42 15.27
C HIS A 259 -6.88 -2.91 14.98
N LEU A 260 -7.67 -2.36 14.08
CA LEU A 260 -7.79 -0.94 13.77
C LEU A 260 -9.22 -0.45 14.03
#